data_31a88947f34d39aae5e427cd6e5fef7d
#
_entry.id   31a88947f34d39aae5e427cd6e5fef7d
#
_cell.length_a   1.000
_cell.length_b   1.000
_cell.length_c   1.000
_cell.angle_alpha   90.00
_cell.angle_beta   90.00
_cell.angle_gamma   90.00
#
_symmetry.space_group_name_H-M   'P 1'
#
loop_
_entity.id
_entity.type
_entity.pdbx_description
1 polymer ?
#
loop_
_entity_poly.entity_id
_entity_poly.type
_entity_poly.pdbx_seq_one_letter_code
_entity_poly.pdbx_strand_id
1 'polypeptide(L)'
;MSYNPHAIYVHCDGAMDYNPKSTGGVGYKIVFPDFIDLESIQESIGRYEGANIERLELEAIIQGMEEILRIFRCNKEKLRNAKQIIFVTDRFALQDSERTNPYKIRDLRSNKWHNHEGKPIKNSDLLDKLDKTRKKICDSLFCRVEIIFKPRKFNKAVDKLAKAGKNNPIKKDTISIKGTKTAKRLFDGNSIDYKLLKEKEEYIIHIYRKEPVLEQWEIFTEILEGKFMGKKVKIYTDNIIASKLQRQHKYRIRLKNVFNYHATIFRTFTKIKGK
;
A
#
# COMPACT_ATOMS: atom_id res chain seq x y z
N MET A 1 -2.87 -20.66 -0.22
CA MET A 1 -2.44 -20.73 -1.63
C MET A 1 -1.14 -21.52 -1.69
N SER A 2 -1.14 -22.59 -2.46
CA SER A 2 0.08 -23.38 -2.71
C SER A 2 1.06 -22.58 -3.58
N TYR A 3 2.33 -22.72 -3.31
CA TYR A 3 3.41 -22.22 -4.16
C TYR A 3 3.33 -22.91 -5.53
N ASN A 4 3.32 -22.14 -6.63
CA ASN A 4 3.38 -22.72 -7.96
C ASN A 4 4.85 -22.92 -8.38
N PRO A 5 5.37 -24.16 -8.43
CA PRO A 5 6.77 -24.40 -8.76
C PRO A 5 7.14 -24.06 -10.20
N HIS A 6 6.15 -23.76 -11.03
CA HIS A 6 6.35 -23.39 -12.46
C HIS A 6 6.26 -21.89 -12.74
N ALA A 7 6.08 -21.06 -11.70
CA ALA A 7 6.00 -19.62 -11.85
C ALA A 7 7.29 -18.91 -11.46
N ILE A 8 7.59 -17.81 -12.15
CA ILE A 8 8.58 -16.84 -11.68
C ILE A 8 7.92 -15.98 -10.61
N TYR A 9 8.55 -15.87 -9.44
CA TYR A 9 8.07 -15.00 -8.37
C TYR A 9 8.89 -13.73 -8.28
N VAL A 10 8.21 -12.59 -8.27
CA VAL A 10 8.82 -11.27 -8.10
C VAL A 10 8.26 -10.64 -6.84
N HIS A 11 9.00 -10.72 -5.76
CA HIS A 11 8.68 -10.07 -4.51
C HIS A 11 9.01 -8.59 -4.61
N CYS A 12 8.09 -7.71 -4.22
CA CYS A 12 8.22 -6.25 -4.32
C CYS A 12 7.81 -5.60 -3.01
N ASP A 13 8.50 -4.51 -2.64
CA ASP A 13 8.18 -3.73 -1.45
C ASP A 13 8.66 -2.28 -1.59
N GLY A 14 7.93 -1.36 -0.96
CA GLY A 14 8.28 0.04 -0.84
C GLY A 14 8.47 0.46 0.61
N ALA A 15 9.51 1.18 0.93
CA ALA A 15 9.77 1.70 2.27
C ALA A 15 9.88 3.23 2.26
N MET A 16 9.36 3.88 3.30
CA MET A 16 9.39 5.34 3.42
C MET A 16 9.71 5.77 4.84
N ASP A 17 10.50 6.84 4.95
CA ASP A 17 10.67 7.61 6.18
C ASP A 17 9.83 8.88 6.12
N TYR A 18 9.17 9.20 7.22
CA TYR A 18 8.25 10.33 7.32
C TYR A 18 8.92 11.64 7.77
N ASN A 19 10.23 11.64 8.08
CA ASN A 19 11.00 12.81 8.61
C ASN A 19 11.84 13.52 7.56
N PRO A 20 12.07 14.81 7.72
CA PRO A 20 11.22 15.96 7.35
C PRO A 20 11.04 16.10 5.85
N LYS A 21 11.84 15.37 5.06
CA LYS A 21 11.69 15.18 3.61
C LYS A 21 11.38 13.71 3.42
N SER A 22 10.10 13.36 3.18
CA SER A 22 9.69 11.98 2.90
C SER A 22 10.66 11.32 1.93
N THR A 23 11.57 10.51 2.45
CA THR A 23 12.52 9.75 1.63
C THR A 23 12.05 8.32 1.53
N GLY A 24 12.14 7.75 0.36
CA GLY A 24 11.70 6.39 0.11
C GLY A 24 12.71 5.58 -0.68
N GLY A 25 12.58 4.27 -0.58
CA GLY A 25 13.28 3.31 -1.40
C GLY A 25 12.34 2.21 -1.83
N VAL A 26 12.69 1.50 -2.88
CA VAL A 26 11.99 0.32 -3.36
C VAL A 26 12.95 -0.85 -3.43
N GLY A 27 12.41 -2.06 -3.28
CA GLY A 27 13.17 -3.28 -3.41
C GLY A 27 12.39 -4.32 -4.18
N TYR A 28 13.10 -5.16 -4.92
CA TYR A 28 12.52 -6.35 -5.50
C TYR A 28 13.48 -7.54 -5.41
N LYS A 29 12.91 -8.74 -5.45
CA LYS A 29 13.63 -10.01 -5.55
C LYS A 29 12.91 -10.92 -6.55
N ILE A 30 13.63 -11.37 -7.58
CA ILE A 30 13.14 -12.31 -8.58
C ILE A 30 13.66 -13.70 -8.23
N VAL A 31 12.77 -14.66 -8.13
CA VAL A 31 13.06 -16.07 -7.89
C VAL A 31 12.58 -16.85 -9.10
N PHE A 32 13.49 -17.54 -9.75
CA PHE A 32 13.20 -18.39 -10.89
C PHE A 32 12.87 -19.80 -10.42
N PRO A 33 11.99 -20.52 -11.13
CA PRO A 33 11.77 -21.95 -10.89
C PRO A 33 12.99 -22.77 -11.35
N ASP A 34 13.16 -23.95 -10.78
CA ASP A 34 14.35 -24.81 -10.97
C ASP A 34 14.65 -25.17 -12.44
N PHE A 35 13.63 -25.19 -13.30
CA PHE A 35 13.82 -25.46 -14.72
C PHE A 35 14.35 -24.26 -15.52
N ILE A 36 14.47 -23.09 -14.91
CA ILE A 36 15.07 -21.90 -15.49
C ILE A 36 16.45 -21.72 -14.86
N ASP A 37 17.48 -22.03 -15.65
CA ASP A 37 18.88 -21.89 -15.23
C ASP A 37 19.30 -20.41 -15.17
N LEU A 38 18.77 -19.70 -14.18
CA LEU A 38 19.11 -18.32 -13.81
C LEU A 38 19.13 -18.18 -12.29
N GLU A 39 20.15 -17.52 -11.79
CA GLU A 39 20.23 -17.18 -10.37
C GLU A 39 19.17 -16.15 -9.96
N SER A 40 18.75 -16.21 -8.70
CA SER A 40 17.83 -15.20 -8.17
C SER A 40 18.48 -13.82 -8.20
N ILE A 41 17.68 -12.81 -8.60
CA ILE A 41 18.11 -11.42 -8.70
C ILE A 41 17.44 -10.62 -7.61
N GLN A 42 18.19 -9.76 -6.94
CA GLN A 42 17.62 -8.84 -5.96
C GLN A 42 18.24 -7.45 -6.11
N GLU A 43 17.44 -6.41 -5.95
CA GLU A 43 17.90 -5.05 -6.08
C GLU A 43 17.23 -4.13 -5.05
N SER A 44 18.00 -3.15 -4.64
CA SER A 44 17.60 -2.06 -3.77
C SER A 44 17.73 -0.76 -4.54
N ILE A 45 16.62 -0.09 -4.79
CA ILE A 45 16.56 1.11 -5.64
C ILE A 45 16.05 2.30 -4.80
N GLY A 46 16.60 3.42 -4.97
CA GLY A 46 16.19 4.68 -4.37
C GLY A 46 17.29 5.67 -4.59
N ARG A 47 17.34 6.75 -3.94
CA ARG A 47 16.46 7.38 -2.95
C ARG A 47 15.39 8.20 -3.68
N TYR A 48 14.12 8.06 -3.27
CA TYR A 48 13.03 8.86 -3.79
C TYR A 48 12.66 9.93 -2.76
N GLU A 49 12.63 11.19 -3.15
CA GLU A 49 12.25 12.30 -2.27
C GLU A 49 10.82 12.75 -2.53
N GLY A 50 10.07 13.07 -1.46
CA GLY A 50 8.68 13.53 -1.55
C GLY A 50 7.67 12.48 -1.99
N ALA A 51 8.05 11.23 -2.10
CA ALA A 51 7.16 10.13 -2.44
C ALA A 51 6.20 9.80 -1.28
N ASN A 52 5.05 9.22 -1.61
CA ASN A 52 4.21 8.55 -0.62
C ASN A 52 4.38 7.03 -0.74
N ILE A 53 4.05 6.32 0.32
CA ILE A 53 4.23 4.87 0.40
C ILE A 53 3.50 4.12 -0.72
N GLU A 54 2.30 4.54 -1.11
CA GLU A 54 1.54 3.91 -2.18
C GLU A 54 2.25 4.00 -3.55
N ARG A 55 2.91 5.13 -3.81
CA ARG A 55 3.70 5.29 -5.04
C ARG A 55 4.92 4.39 -5.03
N LEU A 56 5.60 4.28 -3.88
CA LEU A 56 6.78 3.43 -3.74
C LEU A 56 6.42 1.94 -3.94
N GLU A 57 5.30 1.50 -3.40
CA GLU A 57 4.79 0.14 -3.61
C GLU A 57 4.48 -0.15 -5.09
N LEU A 58 3.79 0.77 -5.76
CA LEU A 58 3.54 0.65 -7.21
C LEU A 58 4.84 0.67 -8.01
N GLU A 59 5.75 1.56 -7.66
CA GLU A 59 7.05 1.67 -8.31
C GLU A 59 7.89 0.40 -8.14
N ALA A 60 7.85 -0.23 -6.95
CA ALA A 60 8.53 -1.50 -6.70
C ALA A 60 8.05 -2.61 -7.66
N ILE A 61 6.74 -2.71 -7.87
CA ILE A 61 6.16 -3.66 -8.81
C ILE A 61 6.60 -3.33 -10.25
N ILE A 62 6.55 -2.06 -10.63
CA ILE A 62 6.94 -1.60 -11.98
C ILE A 62 8.43 -1.88 -12.24
N GLN A 63 9.32 -1.58 -11.28
CA GLN A 63 10.76 -1.86 -11.41
C GLN A 63 11.01 -3.36 -11.56
N GLY A 64 10.32 -4.21 -10.78
CA GLY A 64 10.38 -5.65 -10.98
C GLY A 64 9.90 -6.10 -12.37
N MET A 65 8.84 -5.47 -12.90
CA MET A 65 8.36 -5.73 -14.26
C MET A 65 9.36 -5.31 -15.33
N GLU A 66 9.96 -4.14 -15.19
CA GLU A 66 10.99 -3.63 -16.12
C GLU A 66 12.23 -4.52 -16.11
N GLU A 67 12.62 -5.03 -14.94
CA GLU A 67 13.72 -5.98 -14.82
C GLU A 67 13.41 -7.32 -15.51
N ILE A 68 12.21 -7.88 -15.36
CA ILE A 68 11.79 -9.07 -16.11
C ILE A 68 11.93 -8.85 -17.62
N LEU A 69 11.51 -7.69 -18.13
CA LEU A 69 11.67 -7.36 -19.56
C LEU A 69 13.14 -7.24 -19.97
N ARG A 70 14.00 -6.70 -19.07
CA ARG A 70 15.46 -6.61 -19.33
C ARG A 70 16.09 -7.99 -19.39
N ILE A 71 15.77 -8.86 -18.43
CA ILE A 71 16.28 -10.24 -18.39
C ILE A 71 15.82 -11.00 -19.64
N PHE A 72 14.56 -10.84 -20.05
CA PHE A 72 14.03 -11.48 -21.24
C PHE A 72 14.81 -11.10 -22.51
N ARG A 73 15.19 -9.85 -22.68
CA ARG A 73 15.99 -9.40 -23.83
C ARG A 73 17.32 -10.14 -23.92
N CYS A 74 17.95 -10.44 -22.78
CA CYS A 74 19.26 -11.10 -22.71
C CYS A 74 19.17 -12.62 -22.65
N ASN A 75 18.02 -13.18 -22.18
CA ASN A 75 17.87 -14.60 -21.87
C ASN A 75 16.56 -15.17 -22.44
N LYS A 76 16.19 -14.79 -23.66
CA LYS A 76 14.90 -15.13 -24.28
C LYS A 76 14.61 -16.62 -24.24
N GLU A 77 15.56 -17.45 -24.61
CA GLU A 77 15.36 -18.92 -24.69
C GLU A 77 15.16 -19.53 -23.28
N LYS A 78 15.90 -19.06 -22.27
CA LYS A 78 15.75 -19.56 -20.90
C LYS A 78 14.37 -19.24 -20.32
N LEU A 79 13.80 -18.08 -20.64
CA LEU A 79 12.49 -17.63 -20.14
C LEU A 79 11.30 -18.11 -20.96
N ARG A 80 11.51 -18.71 -22.12
CA ARG A 80 10.44 -19.14 -23.05
C ARG A 80 9.43 -20.11 -22.42
N ASN A 81 9.89 -20.92 -21.47
CA ASN A 81 9.07 -21.91 -20.77
C ASN A 81 8.31 -21.36 -19.57
N ALA A 82 8.57 -20.12 -19.17
CA ALA A 82 7.83 -19.48 -18.09
C ALA A 82 6.39 -19.18 -18.55
N LYS A 83 5.40 -19.84 -17.96
CA LYS A 83 3.98 -19.65 -18.29
C LYS A 83 3.29 -18.64 -17.40
N GLN A 84 3.87 -18.35 -16.26
CA GLN A 84 3.30 -17.44 -15.26
C GLN A 84 4.38 -16.66 -14.53
N ILE A 85 4.10 -15.38 -14.32
CA ILE A 85 4.91 -14.49 -13.47
C ILE A 85 4.01 -13.91 -12.40
N ILE A 86 4.38 -14.08 -11.14
CA ILE A 86 3.60 -13.67 -9.99
C ILE A 86 4.36 -12.58 -9.24
N PHE A 87 3.80 -11.38 -9.24
CA PHE A 87 4.28 -10.27 -8.42
C PHE A 87 3.65 -10.36 -7.03
N VAL A 88 4.47 -10.33 -6.00
CA VAL A 88 4.05 -10.46 -4.60
C VAL A 88 4.26 -9.12 -3.91
N THR A 89 3.18 -8.57 -3.35
CA THR A 89 3.20 -7.36 -2.52
C THR A 89 2.58 -7.65 -1.16
N ASP A 90 3.00 -6.96 -0.11
CA ASP A 90 2.35 -7.01 1.19
C ASP A 90 1.24 -5.95 1.36
N ARG A 91 0.86 -5.29 0.27
CA ARG A 91 -0.21 -4.29 0.24
C ARG A 91 -1.46 -4.84 -0.44
N PHE A 92 -2.45 -5.20 0.37
CA PHE A 92 -3.72 -5.80 -0.09
C PHE A 92 -4.38 -5.01 -1.22
N ALA A 93 -4.39 -3.67 -1.12
CA ALA A 93 -5.01 -2.81 -2.12
C ALA A 93 -4.36 -2.87 -3.52
N LEU A 94 -3.16 -3.45 -3.64
CA LEU A 94 -2.43 -3.55 -4.91
C LEU A 94 -2.51 -4.93 -5.57
N GLN A 95 -3.31 -5.87 -5.05
CA GLN A 95 -3.54 -7.14 -5.74
C GLN A 95 -4.52 -6.99 -6.92
N ASP A 96 -4.51 -7.94 -7.83
CA ASP A 96 -5.32 -7.91 -9.05
C ASP A 96 -6.83 -7.99 -8.82
N SER A 97 -7.30 -8.49 -7.69
CA SER A 97 -8.71 -8.41 -7.31
C SER A 97 -9.14 -6.98 -6.92
N GLU A 98 -8.19 -6.08 -6.69
CA GLU A 98 -8.40 -4.73 -6.21
C GLU A 98 -7.98 -3.67 -7.24
N ARG A 99 -6.98 -2.85 -6.90
CA ARG A 99 -6.64 -1.63 -7.64
C ARG A 99 -5.87 -1.89 -8.93
N THR A 100 -5.09 -2.97 -8.98
CA THR A 100 -4.29 -3.33 -10.16
C THR A 100 -5.02 -4.23 -11.15
N ASN A 101 -6.31 -4.46 -10.95
CA ASN A 101 -7.15 -5.21 -11.88
C ASN A 101 -7.10 -4.60 -13.30
N PRO A 102 -6.70 -5.36 -14.33
CA PRO A 102 -6.56 -4.84 -15.69
C PRO A 102 -7.85 -4.27 -16.28
N TYR A 103 -9.01 -4.86 -15.96
CA TYR A 103 -10.31 -4.34 -16.41
C TYR A 103 -10.64 -3.02 -15.74
N LYS A 104 -10.47 -2.91 -14.42
CA LYS A 104 -10.64 -1.64 -13.67
C LYS A 104 -9.71 -0.54 -14.20
N ILE A 105 -8.44 -0.86 -14.48
CA ILE A 105 -7.49 0.12 -15.03
C ILE A 105 -7.95 0.59 -16.42
N ARG A 106 -8.47 -0.32 -17.26
CA ARG A 106 -9.00 0.03 -18.58
C ARG A 106 -10.19 0.98 -18.45
N ASP A 107 -11.12 0.69 -17.55
CA ASP A 107 -12.30 1.53 -17.32
C ASP A 107 -11.89 2.93 -16.80
N LEU A 108 -10.97 2.99 -15.85
CA LEU A 108 -10.44 4.26 -15.36
C LEU A 108 -9.74 5.07 -16.46
N ARG A 109 -9.01 4.40 -17.35
CA ARG A 109 -8.36 5.04 -18.50
C ARG A 109 -9.39 5.59 -19.49
N SER A 110 -10.46 4.84 -19.80
CA SER A 110 -11.54 5.30 -20.68
C SER A 110 -12.28 6.50 -20.08
N ASN A 111 -12.40 6.56 -18.77
CA ASN A 111 -12.96 7.70 -18.02
C ASN A 111 -11.89 8.77 -17.66
N LYS A 112 -10.83 8.90 -18.47
CA LYS A 112 -9.78 9.93 -18.32
C LYS A 112 -9.20 10.00 -16.90
N TRP A 113 -9.07 8.85 -16.22
CA TRP A 113 -8.56 8.72 -14.86
C TRP A 113 -9.37 9.45 -13.78
N HIS A 114 -10.68 9.49 -13.97
CA HIS A 114 -11.64 9.97 -12.96
C HIS A 114 -12.49 8.80 -12.45
N ASN A 115 -12.89 8.86 -11.19
CA ASN A 115 -13.88 7.94 -10.66
C ASN A 115 -15.30 8.34 -11.11
N HIS A 116 -16.30 7.56 -10.73
CA HIS A 116 -17.71 7.83 -11.06
C HIS A 116 -18.25 9.14 -10.45
N GLU A 117 -17.55 9.70 -9.46
CA GLU A 117 -17.87 11.02 -8.86
C GLU A 117 -17.11 12.16 -9.53
N GLY A 118 -16.41 11.93 -10.64
CA GLY A 118 -15.60 12.93 -11.33
C GLY A 118 -14.31 13.32 -10.61
N LYS A 119 -13.90 12.60 -9.56
CA LYS A 119 -12.65 12.87 -8.83
C LYS A 119 -11.47 12.18 -9.51
N PRO A 120 -10.30 12.86 -9.62
CA PRO A 120 -9.12 12.26 -10.23
C PRO A 120 -8.59 11.10 -9.41
N ILE A 121 -8.19 10.04 -10.09
CA ILE A 121 -7.59 8.83 -9.49
C ILE A 121 -6.16 9.13 -9.08
N LYS A 122 -5.83 8.85 -7.82
CA LYS A 122 -4.47 8.97 -7.31
C LYS A 122 -3.54 7.96 -7.98
N ASN A 123 -2.30 8.38 -8.27
CA ASN A 123 -1.27 7.55 -8.88
C ASN A 123 -1.68 6.93 -10.23
N SER A 124 -2.54 7.60 -10.97
CA SER A 124 -3.01 7.16 -12.30
C SER A 124 -1.86 6.99 -13.30
N ASP A 125 -0.83 7.83 -13.19
CA ASP A 125 0.41 7.75 -13.97
C ASP A 125 1.14 6.41 -13.77
N LEU A 126 1.26 5.96 -12.52
CA LEU A 126 1.88 4.67 -12.20
C LEU A 126 0.98 3.48 -12.55
N LEU A 127 -0.34 3.61 -12.35
CA LEU A 127 -1.27 2.57 -12.77
C LEU A 127 -1.26 2.37 -14.28
N ASP A 128 -1.18 3.45 -15.05
CA ASP A 128 -1.06 3.40 -16.51
C ASP A 128 0.27 2.76 -16.95
N LYS A 129 1.39 3.15 -16.32
CA LYS A 129 2.70 2.57 -16.56
C LYS A 129 2.73 1.07 -16.22
N LEU A 130 2.17 0.68 -15.08
CA LEU A 130 2.06 -0.70 -14.63
C LEU A 130 1.31 -1.56 -15.65
N ASP A 131 0.13 -1.13 -16.09
CA ASP A 131 -0.69 -1.86 -17.04
C ASP A 131 -0.01 -1.99 -18.40
N LYS A 132 0.59 -0.91 -18.92
CA LYS A 132 1.39 -0.95 -20.16
C LYS A 132 2.58 -1.89 -20.06
N THR A 133 3.28 -1.90 -18.92
CA THR A 133 4.43 -2.77 -18.71
C THR A 133 4.02 -4.23 -18.57
N ARG A 134 2.91 -4.51 -17.85
CA ARG A 134 2.29 -5.82 -17.75
C ARG A 134 1.95 -6.35 -19.15
N LYS A 135 1.27 -5.54 -19.97
CA LYS A 135 0.92 -5.94 -21.34
C LYS A 135 2.17 -6.29 -22.15
N LYS A 136 3.23 -5.48 -22.09
CA LYS A 136 4.50 -5.79 -22.78
C LYS A 136 5.08 -7.15 -22.35
N ILE A 137 5.02 -7.48 -21.05
CA ILE A 137 5.47 -8.80 -20.56
C ILE A 137 4.62 -9.90 -21.14
N CYS A 138 3.29 -9.79 -21.06
CA CYS A 138 2.37 -10.80 -21.60
C CYS A 138 2.60 -11.02 -23.11
N ASP A 139 2.73 -9.94 -23.88
CA ASP A 139 2.92 -9.98 -25.31
C ASP A 139 4.30 -10.54 -25.71
N SER A 140 5.36 -10.25 -24.91
CA SER A 140 6.73 -10.68 -25.20
C SER A 140 7.02 -12.12 -24.79
N LEU A 141 6.53 -12.54 -23.62
CA LEU A 141 6.80 -13.86 -23.05
C LEU A 141 5.68 -14.86 -23.27
N PHE A 142 4.53 -14.43 -23.79
CA PHE A 142 3.31 -15.27 -23.91
C PHE A 142 2.95 -15.94 -22.58
N CYS A 143 3.07 -15.21 -21.48
CA CYS A 143 2.83 -15.69 -20.13
C CYS A 143 1.74 -14.89 -19.43
N ARG A 144 1.12 -15.50 -18.40
CA ARG A 144 0.19 -14.83 -17.51
C ARG A 144 0.97 -14.03 -16.46
N VAL A 145 0.53 -12.80 -16.21
CA VAL A 145 1.08 -11.94 -15.17
C VAL A 145 0.01 -11.66 -14.12
N GLU A 146 0.33 -11.95 -12.88
CA GLU A 146 -0.56 -11.73 -11.73
C GLU A 146 0.13 -10.91 -10.64
N ILE A 147 -0.64 -10.07 -9.95
CA ILE A 147 -0.20 -9.38 -8.73
C ILE A 147 -1.04 -9.91 -7.58
N ILE A 148 -0.38 -10.50 -6.59
CA ILE A 148 -1.02 -11.11 -5.44
C ILE A 148 -0.56 -10.46 -4.13
N PHE A 149 -1.46 -10.43 -3.16
CA PHE A 149 -1.12 -10.05 -1.80
C PHE A 149 -0.57 -11.25 -1.02
N LYS A 150 0.52 -11.03 -0.26
CA LYS A 150 0.96 -11.92 0.82
C LYS A 150 1.34 -11.11 2.06
N PRO A 151 1.01 -11.60 3.26
CA PRO A 151 1.38 -10.91 4.50
C PRO A 151 2.88 -10.63 4.60
N ARG A 152 3.25 -9.52 5.22
CA ARG A 152 4.63 -9.01 5.34
C ARG A 152 5.67 -10.04 5.82
N LYS A 153 5.24 -11.01 6.65
CA LYS A 153 6.14 -12.09 7.11
C LYS A 153 6.79 -12.88 5.98
N PHE A 154 6.15 -12.93 4.80
CA PHE A 154 6.66 -13.59 3.59
C PHE A 154 7.48 -12.67 2.69
N ASN A 155 7.53 -11.34 3.02
CA ASN A 155 8.21 -10.34 2.21
C ASN A 155 9.42 -9.68 2.92
N LYS A 156 9.87 -10.23 4.06
CA LYS A 156 10.93 -9.65 4.92
C LYS A 156 12.24 -9.34 4.21
N ALA A 157 12.64 -10.18 3.25
CA ALA A 157 13.89 -9.98 2.53
C ALA A 157 13.82 -8.70 1.67
N VAL A 158 12.68 -8.47 1.03
CA VAL A 158 12.48 -7.32 0.14
C VAL A 158 12.19 -6.05 0.94
N ASP A 159 11.54 -6.15 2.10
CA ASP A 159 11.42 -5.03 3.07
C ASP A 159 12.80 -4.46 3.46
N LYS A 160 13.82 -5.35 3.66
CA LYS A 160 15.19 -4.90 3.91
C LYS A 160 15.80 -4.17 2.70
N LEU A 161 15.56 -4.68 1.49
CA LEU A 161 16.05 -4.02 0.26
C LEU A 161 15.41 -2.64 0.07
N ALA A 162 14.09 -2.54 0.25
CA ALA A 162 13.38 -1.28 0.16
C ALA A 162 13.90 -0.25 1.18
N LYS A 163 14.15 -0.69 2.41
CA LYS A 163 14.76 0.16 3.45
C LYS A 163 16.18 0.59 3.09
N ALA A 164 17.00 -0.29 2.53
CA ALA A 164 18.34 0.05 2.08
C ALA A 164 18.32 1.08 0.93
N GLY A 165 17.33 1.01 0.05
CA GLY A 165 17.14 1.94 -1.06
C GLY A 165 17.02 3.41 -0.63
N LYS A 166 16.53 3.69 0.57
CA LYS A 166 16.45 5.05 1.11
C LYS A 166 17.81 5.73 1.26
N ASN A 167 18.87 4.95 1.41
CA ASN A 167 20.24 5.42 1.58
C ASN A 167 21.04 5.49 0.27
N ASN A 168 20.46 5.04 -0.83
CA ASN A 168 21.10 5.08 -2.14
C ASN A 168 21.15 6.52 -2.71
N PRO A 169 21.97 6.80 -3.74
CA PRO A 169 21.94 8.07 -4.45
C PRO A 169 20.54 8.41 -4.96
N ILE A 170 20.24 9.71 -5.02
CA ILE A 170 18.92 10.20 -5.46
C ILE A 170 18.64 9.72 -6.88
N LYS A 171 17.52 9.03 -7.08
CA LYS A 171 17.04 8.64 -8.41
C LYS A 171 16.14 9.76 -8.95
N LYS A 172 16.64 10.47 -9.97
CA LYS A 172 15.97 11.69 -10.47
C LYS A 172 14.71 11.45 -11.33
N ASP A 173 14.46 10.25 -11.85
CA ASP A 173 13.64 10.10 -13.06
C ASP A 173 12.33 9.33 -12.95
N THR A 174 11.89 8.85 -11.80
CA THR A 174 10.78 7.90 -11.79
C THR A 174 9.52 8.32 -11.03
N ILE A 175 9.62 9.22 -10.09
CA ILE A 175 8.46 9.75 -9.41
C ILE A 175 8.41 11.25 -9.64
N SER A 176 7.59 11.66 -10.61
CA SER A 176 7.24 13.08 -10.74
C SER A 176 6.58 13.53 -9.43
N ILE A 177 7.37 14.16 -8.59
CA ILE A 177 6.97 14.72 -7.29
C ILE A 177 6.17 16.00 -7.53
N LYS A 178 5.19 15.98 -8.38
CA LYS A 178 4.12 16.96 -8.27
C LYS A 178 3.29 16.52 -7.06
N GLY A 179 3.79 17.01 -5.91
CA GLY A 179 3.24 16.68 -4.62
C GLY A 179 1.73 16.76 -4.64
N THR A 180 1.10 15.63 -4.51
CA THR A 180 -0.24 15.64 -3.97
C THR A 180 -0.12 16.15 -2.54
N LYS A 181 -0.34 17.43 -2.34
CA LYS A 181 -0.53 18.07 -1.02
C LYS A 181 -1.63 17.40 -0.18
N THR A 182 -2.08 16.22 -0.56
CA THR A 182 -3.26 15.54 -0.03
C THR A 182 -2.97 14.62 1.15
N ALA A 183 -1.77 14.07 1.31
CA ALA A 183 -1.45 13.26 2.49
C ALA A 183 -1.26 14.13 3.75
N LYS A 184 -0.83 15.39 3.58
CA LYS A 184 -0.68 16.33 4.69
C LYS A 184 -2.01 16.87 5.23
N ARG A 185 -3.07 16.91 4.41
CA ARG A 185 -4.36 17.53 4.78
C ARG A 185 -5.27 16.68 5.67
N LEU A 186 -5.05 15.37 5.79
CA LEU A 186 -5.84 14.52 6.69
C LEU A 186 -5.36 14.56 8.15
N PHE A 187 -4.16 15.07 8.41
CA PHE A 187 -3.56 15.24 9.73
C PHE A 187 -2.92 16.63 9.91
N ASP A 188 -3.44 17.65 9.21
CA ASP A 188 -2.95 19.03 9.34
C ASP A 188 -3.14 19.53 10.77
N GLY A 189 -2.02 19.62 11.51
CA GLY A 189 -1.92 20.37 12.77
C GLY A 189 -2.83 19.95 13.92
N ASN A 190 -3.87 19.17 13.66
CA ASN A 190 -4.89 18.77 14.62
C ASN A 190 -4.81 17.30 15.06
N SER A 191 -3.76 16.56 14.66
CA SER A 191 -3.56 15.21 15.19
C SER A 191 -3.07 15.29 16.64
N ILE A 192 -3.54 14.36 17.46
CA ILE A 192 -3.10 14.23 18.83
C ILE A 192 -1.72 13.54 18.89
N ASP A 193 -0.89 13.93 19.85
CA ASP A 193 0.17 13.06 20.29
C ASP A 193 -0.45 11.88 21.07
N TYR A 194 -0.35 10.68 20.51
CA TYR A 194 -0.96 9.48 21.09
C TYR A 194 -0.46 9.17 22.52
N LYS A 195 0.75 9.61 22.88
CA LYS A 195 1.29 9.48 24.24
C LYS A 195 0.46 10.20 25.31
N LEU A 196 -0.39 11.14 24.88
CA LEU A 196 -1.27 11.88 25.77
C LEU A 196 -2.61 11.18 26.02
N LEU A 197 -2.98 10.19 25.17
CA LEU A 197 -4.17 9.35 25.39
C LEU A 197 -3.88 8.31 26.47
N LYS A 198 -4.89 8.00 27.25
CA LYS A 198 -4.77 7.01 28.32
C LYS A 198 -5.58 5.76 28.00
N GLU A 199 -4.98 4.61 28.30
CA GLU A 199 -5.66 3.33 28.24
C GLU A 199 -6.81 3.30 29.25
N LYS A 200 -7.88 2.58 28.90
CA LYS A 200 -9.11 2.43 29.71
C LYS A 200 -9.89 3.74 29.97
N GLU A 201 -9.41 4.86 29.50
CA GLU A 201 -10.14 6.14 29.53
C GLU A 201 -11.23 6.18 28.45
N GLU A 202 -12.32 6.89 28.71
CA GLU A 202 -13.44 7.04 27.79
C GLU A 202 -13.30 8.33 26.97
N TYR A 203 -13.62 8.22 25.69
CA TYR A 203 -13.61 9.34 24.76
C TYR A 203 -14.91 9.37 23.97
N ILE A 204 -15.47 10.56 23.76
CA ILE A 204 -16.55 10.76 22.80
C ILE A 204 -15.93 11.14 21.47
N ILE A 205 -16.20 10.32 20.46
CA ILE A 205 -15.63 10.48 19.12
C ILE A 205 -16.73 10.62 18.07
N HIS A 206 -16.39 11.34 17.01
CA HIS A 206 -17.14 11.36 15.75
C HIS A 206 -16.38 10.58 14.69
N ILE A 207 -17.04 9.62 14.05
CA ILE A 207 -16.44 8.80 12.99
C ILE A 207 -16.77 9.43 11.64
N TYR A 208 -15.76 9.86 10.90
CA TYR A 208 -15.95 10.38 9.55
C TYR A 208 -15.51 9.42 8.44
N ARG A 209 -14.62 8.45 8.73
CA ARG A 209 -14.18 7.45 7.77
C ARG A 209 -13.80 6.16 8.48
N LYS A 210 -14.01 5.03 7.81
CA LYS A 210 -13.49 3.72 8.23
C LYS A 210 -13.03 2.93 7.01
N GLU A 211 -11.92 2.22 7.13
CA GLU A 211 -11.30 1.46 6.06
C GLU A 211 -10.80 0.12 6.59
N PRO A 212 -10.97 -0.97 5.81
CA PRO A 212 -10.36 -2.25 6.18
C PRO A 212 -8.84 -2.18 5.95
N VAL A 213 -8.08 -2.67 6.92
CA VAL A 213 -6.61 -2.75 6.87
C VAL A 213 -6.19 -4.11 7.42
N LEU A 214 -5.85 -5.03 6.53
CA LEU A 214 -5.54 -6.42 6.89
C LEU A 214 -6.73 -7.09 7.61
N GLU A 215 -6.50 -7.65 8.79
CA GLU A 215 -7.53 -8.29 9.62
C GLU A 215 -8.28 -7.31 10.54
N GLN A 216 -8.02 -6.02 10.42
CA GLN A 216 -8.55 -4.97 11.28
C GLN A 216 -9.18 -3.85 10.46
N TRP A 217 -9.86 -2.94 11.14
CA TRP A 217 -10.38 -1.70 10.57
C TRP A 217 -9.66 -0.49 11.16
N GLU A 218 -9.24 0.41 10.28
CA GLU A 218 -8.77 1.75 10.61
C GLU A 218 -9.95 2.71 10.64
N ILE A 219 -10.20 3.30 11.80
CA ILE A 219 -11.30 4.23 12.03
C ILE A 219 -10.72 5.63 12.21
N PHE A 220 -11.08 6.54 11.32
CA PHE A 220 -10.69 7.94 11.39
C PHE A 220 -11.74 8.71 12.18
N THR A 221 -11.32 9.32 13.27
CA THR A 221 -12.21 9.96 14.22
C THR A 221 -11.71 11.33 14.66
N GLU A 222 -12.62 12.09 15.25
CA GLU A 222 -12.33 13.33 15.96
C GLU A 222 -12.86 13.21 17.38
N ILE A 223 -12.09 13.63 18.37
CA ILE A 223 -12.53 13.69 19.77
C ILE A 223 -13.42 14.90 19.94
N LEU A 224 -14.62 14.70 20.50
CA LEU A 224 -15.64 15.73 20.62
C LEU A 224 -15.69 16.42 21.99
N GLU A 225 -15.09 15.85 23.02
CA GLU A 225 -15.17 16.37 24.39
C GLU A 225 -13.81 16.27 25.13
N GLY A 226 -13.67 17.05 26.19
CA GLY A 226 -12.54 17.02 27.09
C GLY A 226 -11.32 17.77 26.56
N LYS A 227 -10.16 17.50 27.19
CA LYS A 227 -8.87 18.17 26.92
C LYS A 227 -8.42 18.09 25.47
N PHE A 228 -8.86 17.08 24.74
CA PHE A 228 -8.45 16.80 23.36
C PHE A 228 -9.54 17.09 22.32
N MET A 229 -10.57 17.87 22.68
CA MET A 229 -11.62 18.26 21.75
C MET A 229 -11.07 18.83 20.44
N GLY A 230 -11.62 18.40 19.30
CA GLY A 230 -11.19 18.79 17.96
C GLY A 230 -9.95 18.06 17.44
N LYS A 231 -9.30 17.23 18.26
CA LYS A 231 -8.14 16.45 17.81
C LYS A 231 -8.56 15.21 17.04
N LYS A 232 -7.87 14.97 15.93
CA LYS A 232 -8.10 13.81 15.07
C LYS A 232 -7.27 12.63 15.54
N VAL A 233 -7.90 11.46 15.59
CA VAL A 233 -7.31 10.21 16.09
C VAL A 233 -7.61 9.06 15.13
N LYS A 234 -6.62 8.23 14.88
CA LYS A 234 -6.80 6.92 14.23
C LYS A 234 -6.97 5.85 15.28
N ILE A 235 -7.98 5.04 15.13
CA ILE A 235 -8.29 3.95 16.04
C ILE A 235 -8.41 2.67 15.24
N TYR A 236 -7.81 1.60 15.73
CA TYR A 236 -7.91 0.27 15.13
C TYR A 236 -8.87 -0.61 15.92
N THR A 237 -9.61 -1.45 15.22
CA THR A 237 -10.54 -2.38 15.83
C THR A 237 -10.76 -3.61 14.95
N ASP A 238 -11.34 -4.66 15.54
CA ASP A 238 -11.71 -5.87 14.83
C ASP A 238 -12.98 -5.69 13.97
N ASN A 239 -13.28 -6.69 13.15
CA ASN A 239 -14.43 -6.71 12.26
C ASN A 239 -15.77 -6.61 13.03
N ILE A 240 -15.86 -7.20 14.22
CA ILE A 240 -17.10 -7.25 15.01
C ILE A 240 -17.47 -5.85 15.52
N ILE A 241 -16.48 -5.12 16.04
CA ILE A 241 -16.68 -3.74 16.50
C ILE A 241 -16.90 -2.81 15.31
N ALA A 242 -16.07 -2.94 14.27
CA ALA A 242 -16.18 -2.09 13.08
C ALA A 242 -17.54 -2.20 12.37
N SER A 243 -18.17 -3.40 12.34
CA SER A 243 -19.50 -3.59 11.75
C SER A 243 -20.58 -2.77 12.44
N LYS A 244 -20.46 -2.54 13.74
CA LYS A 244 -21.40 -1.77 14.56
C LYS A 244 -21.15 -0.26 14.54
N LEU A 245 -19.93 0.17 14.11
CA LEU A 245 -19.57 1.57 13.99
C LEU A 245 -20.00 2.11 12.62
N GLN A 246 -20.81 3.16 12.62
CA GLN A 246 -21.30 3.81 11.39
C GLN A 246 -20.58 5.14 11.15
N ARG A 247 -20.32 5.48 9.89
CA ARG A 247 -19.78 6.79 9.49
C ARG A 247 -20.77 7.90 9.87
N GLN A 248 -20.24 9.08 10.17
CA GLN A 248 -21.00 10.28 10.54
C GLN A 248 -21.82 10.13 11.84
N HIS A 249 -21.46 9.18 12.69
CA HIS A 249 -22.09 8.98 13.99
C HIS A 249 -21.12 9.21 15.14
N LYS A 250 -21.69 9.55 16.29
CA LYS A 250 -20.96 9.80 17.53
C LYS A 250 -21.01 8.55 18.43
N TYR A 251 -19.87 8.24 19.03
CA TYR A 251 -19.75 7.10 19.93
C TYR A 251 -18.95 7.47 21.17
N ARG A 252 -19.36 6.92 22.30
CA ARG A 252 -18.53 6.84 23.49
C ARG A 252 -17.73 5.55 23.41
N ILE A 253 -16.43 5.64 23.40
CA ILE A 253 -15.53 4.51 23.29
C ILE A 253 -14.56 4.49 24.46
N ARG A 254 -14.02 3.31 24.76
CA ARG A 254 -12.90 3.14 25.69
C ARG A 254 -11.72 2.57 24.92
N LEU A 255 -10.55 3.16 25.10
CA LEU A 255 -9.33 2.67 24.48
C LEU A 255 -8.80 1.45 25.23
N LYS A 256 -8.38 0.42 24.50
CA LYS A 256 -7.77 -0.79 25.05
C LYS A 256 -6.26 -0.62 25.22
N ASN A 257 -5.59 -0.26 24.13
CA ASN A 257 -4.17 -0.03 24.10
C ASN A 257 -3.91 1.28 23.37
N VAL A 258 -2.87 1.98 23.78
CA VAL A 258 -2.39 3.20 23.15
C VAL A 258 -0.94 3.00 22.75
N PHE A 259 -0.65 3.24 21.47
CA PHE A 259 0.67 3.13 20.89
C PHE A 259 1.12 4.51 20.38
N ASN A 260 2.38 4.66 20.02
CA ASN A 260 2.92 5.94 19.54
C ASN A 260 2.18 6.54 18.33
N TYR A 261 1.47 5.73 17.53
CA TYR A 261 0.88 6.15 16.27
C TYR A 261 -0.60 5.77 16.10
N HIS A 262 -1.17 5.04 17.05
CA HIS A 262 -2.56 4.60 17.00
C HIS A 262 -3.05 4.12 18.36
N ALA A 263 -4.37 4.00 18.48
CA ALA A 263 -5.02 3.39 19.63
C ALA A 263 -5.99 2.29 19.19
N THR A 264 -6.32 1.36 20.06
CA THR A 264 -7.31 0.30 19.80
C THR A 264 -8.53 0.49 20.69
N ILE A 265 -9.72 0.16 20.15
CA ILE A 265 -10.98 0.26 20.94
C ILE A 265 -11.12 -0.97 21.83
N PHE A 266 -11.56 -0.72 23.07
CA PHE A 266 -12.04 -1.76 23.96
C PHE A 266 -13.44 -2.25 23.49
N ARG A 267 -13.85 -3.47 23.87
CA ARG A 267 -15.11 -4.11 23.43
C ARG A 267 -16.39 -3.33 23.74
N THR A 268 -16.34 -2.33 24.60
CA THR A 268 -17.53 -1.54 25.01
C THR A 268 -17.55 -0.19 24.30
N PHE A 269 -18.61 0.07 23.56
CA PHE A 269 -18.91 1.39 23.02
C PHE A 269 -20.43 1.62 23.04
N THR A 270 -20.84 2.87 23.18
CA THR A 270 -22.24 3.27 23.16
C THR A 270 -22.45 4.31 22.06
N LYS A 271 -23.45 4.07 21.21
CA LYS A 271 -23.87 5.06 20.21
C LYS A 271 -24.57 6.20 20.90
N ILE A 272 -24.10 7.43 20.65
CA ILE A 272 -24.74 8.64 21.17
C ILE A 272 -25.80 9.07 20.17
N LYS A 273 -27.07 9.08 20.61
CA LYS A 273 -28.17 9.63 19.81
C LYS A 273 -27.94 11.14 19.70
N GLY A 274 -27.88 11.68 18.48
CA GLY A 274 -27.89 13.12 18.27
C GLY A 274 -29.21 13.70 18.79
N LYS A 275 -29.12 14.86 19.44
CA LYS A 275 -30.29 15.76 19.58
C LYS A 275 -30.51 16.46 18.25
#